data_a7b4728f68a9fcdcd8d5dfbdb47cdb89
#
_entry.id   a7b4728f68a9fcdcd8d5dfbdb47cdb89
#
_cell.length_a   1.000
_cell.length_b   1.000
_cell.length_c   1.000
_cell.angle_alpha   90.00
_cell.angle_beta   90.00
_cell.angle_gamma   90.00
#
_symmetry.space_group_name_H-M   'P 1'
#
loop_
_entity.id
_entity.type
_entity.pdbx_description
1 polymer ?
#
loop_
_entity_poly.entity_id
_entity_poly.type
_entity_poly.pdbx_seq_one_letter_code
_entity_poly.pdbx_strand_id
1 'polypeptide(L)'
;MNVSSACGECETVLQSVSAAVVADESFLETVLTAVLAEGHVLIEDVPGTGKTLTARSFASALGLSFSRIQFTPDLLPGDITGTYVYREDEGTFTFTEGPIFANFVLADEINRAPPKTQAALLEAMAERQVTVDGETRPLPEPFVVIATQNPVESEGVFPLPAAQKDRFLVKTEIGYPEPAAERALLRARTRREARTPAAETVLDADGVRRLQAVPESVTVDDDILDYIVDVVEQTRTDARVEVGASPRGTQRLLEAARARAVIEGRSFVRPVDVTTVARPVLGHRLIRTTDATVDGTGTAEVLDDVLDAVSVPTVRAEDGEAPPTEG
;
A
#
# COMPACT_ATOMS: atom_id res chain seq x y z
N MET A 1 -1.78 1.18 22.44
CA MET A 1 -1.96 -0.25 22.14
C MET A 1 -0.58 -0.89 22.19
N ASN A 2 -0.44 -2.13 22.68
CA ASN A 2 0.83 -2.87 22.60
C ASN A 2 0.86 -3.74 21.32
N VAL A 3 2.05 -4.21 20.94
CA VAL A 3 2.25 -4.99 19.70
C VAL A 3 1.44 -6.28 19.69
N SER A 4 1.34 -6.99 20.79
CA SER A 4 0.57 -8.27 20.86
C SER A 4 -0.93 -8.03 20.62
N SER A 5 -1.51 -6.96 21.17
CA SER A 5 -2.90 -6.59 20.89
C SER A 5 -3.09 -6.14 19.44
N ALA A 6 -2.13 -5.39 18.89
CA ALA A 6 -2.16 -4.95 17.51
C ALA A 6 -2.10 -6.13 16.52
N CYS A 7 -1.25 -7.12 16.80
CA CYS A 7 -1.16 -8.36 16.01
C CYS A 7 -2.52 -9.09 15.97
N GLY A 8 -3.19 -9.28 17.12
CA GLY A 8 -4.51 -9.92 17.16
C GLY A 8 -5.59 -9.14 16.38
N GLU A 9 -5.54 -7.80 16.40
CA GLU A 9 -6.41 -6.98 15.55
C GLU A 9 -6.08 -7.13 14.05
N CYS A 10 -4.79 -7.17 13.68
CA CYS A 10 -4.34 -7.43 12.32
C CYS A 10 -4.83 -8.79 11.81
N GLU A 11 -4.65 -9.85 12.59
CA GLU A 11 -5.13 -11.20 12.27
C GLU A 11 -6.65 -11.21 12.04
N THR A 12 -7.42 -10.56 12.91
CA THR A 12 -8.88 -10.48 12.79
C THR A 12 -9.29 -9.70 11.52
N VAL A 13 -8.62 -8.61 11.19
CA VAL A 13 -8.85 -7.85 9.95
C VAL A 13 -8.55 -8.72 8.73
N LEU A 14 -7.40 -9.40 8.70
CA LEU A 14 -7.02 -10.30 7.59
C LEU A 14 -8.01 -11.45 7.43
N GLN A 15 -8.46 -12.06 8.52
CA GLN A 15 -9.49 -13.11 8.50
C GLN A 15 -10.82 -12.59 7.95
N SER A 16 -11.26 -11.40 8.36
CA SER A 16 -12.49 -10.79 7.85
C SER A 16 -12.40 -10.49 6.34
N VAL A 17 -11.25 -9.97 5.89
CA VAL A 17 -11.03 -9.68 4.46
C VAL A 17 -10.96 -10.97 3.64
N SER A 18 -10.21 -11.99 4.09
CA SER A 18 -10.05 -13.28 3.39
C SER A 18 -11.36 -14.07 3.29
N ALA A 19 -12.29 -13.87 4.21
CA ALA A 19 -13.64 -14.44 4.12
C ALA A 19 -14.47 -13.85 2.95
N ALA A 20 -14.17 -12.62 2.55
CA ALA A 20 -14.88 -11.91 1.48
C ALA A 20 -14.18 -11.97 0.12
N VAL A 21 -12.84 -12.12 0.11
CA VAL A 21 -11.97 -12.03 -1.08
C VAL A 21 -11.13 -13.29 -1.18
N VAL A 22 -11.00 -13.82 -2.38
CA VAL A 22 -10.00 -14.85 -2.67
C VAL A 22 -8.76 -14.19 -3.26
N ALA A 23 -7.74 -14.09 -2.45
CA ALA A 23 -6.42 -13.55 -2.79
C ALA A 23 -5.37 -14.24 -1.92
N ASP A 24 -4.12 -14.19 -2.35
CA ASP A 24 -3.01 -14.73 -1.55
C ASP A 24 -2.85 -13.95 -0.24
N GLU A 25 -2.52 -14.66 0.83
CA GLU A 25 -2.34 -14.08 2.15
C GLU A 25 -1.23 -13.01 2.15
N SER A 26 -0.11 -13.28 1.44
CA SER A 26 1.01 -12.34 1.29
C SER A 26 0.60 -11.01 0.64
N PHE A 27 -0.33 -11.06 -0.32
CA PHE A 27 -0.91 -9.86 -0.93
C PHE A 27 -1.75 -9.07 0.10
N LEU A 28 -2.63 -9.75 0.84
CA LEU A 28 -3.46 -9.10 1.86
C LEU A 28 -2.61 -8.48 2.97
N GLU A 29 -1.57 -9.19 3.43
CA GLU A 29 -0.59 -8.69 4.40
C GLU A 29 0.18 -7.47 3.87
N THR A 30 0.55 -7.46 2.57
CA THR A 30 1.22 -6.31 1.94
C THR A 30 0.31 -5.08 1.93
N VAL A 31 -0.98 -5.25 1.64
CA VAL A 31 -1.96 -4.14 1.73
C VAL A 31 -2.11 -3.65 3.16
N LEU A 32 -2.24 -4.57 4.14
CA LEU A 32 -2.34 -4.20 5.55
C LEU A 32 -1.05 -3.52 6.05
N THR A 33 0.12 -4.01 5.64
CA THR A 33 1.43 -3.36 5.93
C THR A 33 1.41 -1.90 5.47
N ALA A 34 0.90 -1.63 4.27
CA ALA A 34 0.79 -0.27 3.77
C ALA A 34 -0.19 0.58 4.60
N VAL A 35 -1.32 0.02 5.04
CA VAL A 35 -2.27 0.72 5.91
C VAL A 35 -1.63 1.08 7.26
N LEU A 36 -0.91 0.14 7.88
CA LEU A 36 -0.23 0.36 9.17
C LEU A 36 0.89 1.40 9.08
N ALA A 37 1.62 1.40 7.98
CA ALA A 37 2.69 2.37 7.72
C ALA A 37 2.16 3.70 7.13
N GLU A 38 0.87 3.97 7.26
CA GLU A 38 0.20 5.18 6.75
C GLU A 38 0.49 5.46 5.26
N GLY A 39 0.72 4.42 4.50
CA GLY A 39 1.08 4.48 3.09
C GLY A 39 -0.10 4.22 2.15
N HIS A 40 0.20 4.31 0.87
CA HIS A 40 -0.75 4.06 -0.22
C HIS A 40 -0.27 2.87 -1.05
N VAL A 41 -1.20 2.21 -1.73
CA VAL A 41 -0.95 0.98 -2.49
C VAL A 41 -1.15 1.22 -3.98
N LEU A 42 -0.22 0.76 -4.81
CA LEU A 42 -0.38 0.66 -6.26
C LEU A 42 -0.56 -0.81 -6.64
N ILE A 43 -1.71 -1.15 -7.21
CA ILE A 43 -1.97 -2.50 -7.73
C ILE A 43 -1.82 -2.47 -9.25
N GLU A 44 -0.84 -3.21 -9.76
CA GLU A 44 -0.62 -3.35 -11.19
C GLU A 44 -1.04 -4.76 -11.62
N ASP A 45 -2.23 -4.87 -12.25
CA ASP A 45 -2.81 -6.17 -12.52
C ASP A 45 -3.86 -6.12 -13.66
N VAL A 46 -4.11 -7.28 -14.27
CA VAL A 46 -5.13 -7.45 -15.31
C VAL A 46 -6.55 -7.18 -14.79
N PRO A 47 -7.52 -6.85 -15.66
CA PRO A 47 -8.90 -6.67 -15.24
C PRO A 47 -9.51 -7.96 -14.68
N GLY A 48 -10.42 -7.83 -13.71
CA GLY A 48 -11.21 -8.96 -13.21
C GLY A 48 -10.61 -9.73 -12.03
N THR A 49 -9.43 -9.39 -11.54
CA THR A 49 -8.75 -10.05 -10.41
C THR A 49 -9.32 -9.72 -9.02
N GLY A 50 -10.35 -8.89 -8.94
CA GLY A 50 -11.00 -8.59 -7.65
C GLY A 50 -10.53 -7.32 -6.94
N LYS A 51 -9.74 -6.44 -7.60
CA LYS A 51 -9.20 -5.19 -7.02
C LYS A 51 -10.23 -4.35 -6.26
N THR A 52 -11.39 -4.11 -6.86
CA THR A 52 -12.49 -3.33 -6.25
C THR A 52 -13.09 -4.03 -5.03
N LEU A 53 -13.22 -5.35 -5.08
CA LEU A 53 -13.74 -6.13 -3.96
C LEU A 53 -12.76 -6.10 -2.79
N THR A 54 -11.47 -6.26 -3.06
CA THR A 54 -10.40 -6.18 -2.05
C THR A 54 -10.40 -4.83 -1.35
N ALA A 55 -10.36 -3.72 -2.11
CA ALA A 55 -10.36 -2.38 -1.54
C ALA A 55 -11.60 -2.13 -0.66
N ARG A 56 -12.78 -2.54 -1.12
CA ARG A 56 -14.02 -2.44 -0.36
C ARG A 56 -14.01 -3.30 0.90
N SER A 57 -13.45 -4.51 0.83
CA SER A 57 -13.37 -5.42 1.97
C SER A 57 -12.44 -4.88 3.06
N PHE A 58 -11.28 -4.32 2.68
CA PHE A 58 -10.42 -3.62 3.63
C PHE A 58 -11.12 -2.43 4.28
N ALA A 59 -11.76 -1.56 3.49
CA ALA A 59 -12.50 -0.42 4.03
C ALA A 59 -13.59 -0.87 5.01
N SER A 60 -14.33 -1.94 4.69
CA SER A 60 -15.37 -2.51 5.57
C SER A 60 -14.79 -3.08 6.85
N ALA A 61 -13.74 -3.93 6.77
CA ALA A 61 -13.10 -4.53 7.94
C ALA A 61 -12.50 -3.48 8.88
N LEU A 62 -11.94 -2.42 8.32
CA LEU A 62 -11.37 -1.28 9.05
C LEU A 62 -12.41 -0.26 9.53
N GLY A 63 -13.71 -0.43 9.21
CA GLY A 63 -14.77 0.51 9.58
C GLY A 63 -14.61 1.91 8.99
N LEU A 64 -14.00 2.01 7.81
CA LEU A 64 -13.66 3.26 7.13
C LEU A 64 -14.67 3.60 6.01
N SER A 65 -14.93 4.89 5.82
CA SER A 65 -15.69 5.37 4.67
C SER A 65 -14.95 5.03 3.36
N PHE A 66 -15.71 4.53 2.37
CA PHE A 66 -15.14 4.06 1.08
C PHE A 66 -15.67 4.88 -0.08
N SER A 67 -14.77 5.29 -0.97
CA SER A 67 -15.10 5.90 -2.25
C SER A 67 -14.34 5.23 -3.39
N ARG A 68 -14.97 5.15 -4.57
CA ARG A 68 -14.34 4.69 -5.80
C ARG A 68 -14.35 5.80 -6.83
N ILE A 69 -13.18 6.11 -7.36
CA ILE A 69 -12.97 7.06 -8.46
C ILE A 69 -12.52 6.24 -9.68
N GLN A 70 -13.37 6.18 -10.71
CA GLN A 70 -13.00 5.59 -11.99
C GLN A 70 -12.28 6.63 -12.83
N PHE A 71 -11.02 6.42 -13.12
CA PHE A 71 -10.24 7.32 -13.95
C PHE A 71 -10.58 7.10 -15.42
N THR A 72 -10.99 8.17 -16.11
CA THR A 72 -11.35 8.20 -17.52
C THR A 72 -10.65 9.36 -18.21
N PRO A 73 -10.49 9.33 -19.55
CA PRO A 73 -9.79 10.41 -20.28
C PRO A 73 -10.41 11.80 -20.12
N ASP A 74 -11.68 11.89 -19.80
CA ASP A 74 -12.45 13.12 -19.62
C ASP A 74 -12.57 13.57 -18.15
N LEU A 75 -12.06 12.78 -17.18
CA LEU A 75 -12.10 13.12 -15.76
C LEU A 75 -11.27 14.38 -15.46
N LEU A 76 -11.87 15.34 -14.79
CA LEU A 76 -11.22 16.59 -14.39
C LEU A 76 -10.73 16.54 -12.93
N PRO A 77 -9.73 17.33 -12.55
CA PRO A 77 -9.29 17.44 -11.14
C PRO A 77 -10.43 17.76 -10.16
N GLY A 78 -11.34 18.66 -10.53
CA GLY A 78 -12.49 19.02 -9.71
C GLY A 78 -13.50 17.89 -9.47
N ASP A 79 -13.55 16.90 -10.37
CA ASP A 79 -14.39 15.70 -10.17
C ASP A 79 -13.84 14.80 -9.04
N ILE A 80 -12.55 14.95 -8.73
CA ILE A 80 -11.87 14.24 -7.64
C ILE A 80 -11.93 15.05 -6.34
N THR A 81 -11.52 16.32 -6.40
CA THR A 81 -11.30 17.17 -5.22
C THR A 81 -12.57 17.89 -4.77
N GLY A 82 -13.60 17.93 -5.61
CA GLY A 82 -14.77 18.77 -5.38
C GLY A 82 -14.62 20.16 -5.98
N THR A 83 -15.69 20.91 -5.91
CA THR A 83 -15.80 22.24 -6.56
C THR A 83 -16.79 23.13 -5.82
N TYR A 84 -16.71 24.43 -6.05
CA TYR A 84 -17.72 25.38 -5.59
C TYR A 84 -18.92 25.38 -6.54
N VAL A 85 -20.10 25.20 -5.98
CA VAL A 85 -21.38 25.25 -6.70
C VAL A 85 -22.17 26.48 -6.25
N TYR A 86 -22.65 27.27 -7.21
CA TYR A 86 -23.51 28.39 -6.90
C TYR A 86 -24.92 27.89 -6.47
N ARG A 87 -25.34 28.29 -5.28
CA ARG A 87 -26.68 28.03 -4.74
C ARG A 87 -27.58 29.23 -5.02
N GLU A 88 -28.49 29.08 -5.97
CA GLU A 88 -29.41 30.18 -6.34
C GLU A 88 -30.32 30.59 -5.19
N ASP A 89 -30.75 29.64 -4.37
CA ASP A 89 -31.62 29.85 -3.20
C ASP A 89 -30.95 30.67 -2.09
N GLU A 90 -29.63 30.54 -1.95
CA GLU A 90 -28.83 31.24 -0.94
C GLU A 90 -28.05 32.42 -1.48
N GLY A 91 -27.93 32.54 -2.81
CA GLY A 91 -27.11 33.55 -3.49
C GLY A 91 -25.60 33.43 -3.20
N THR A 92 -25.13 32.24 -2.81
CA THR A 92 -23.74 31.98 -2.36
C THR A 92 -23.13 30.84 -3.12
N PHE A 93 -21.78 30.80 -3.15
CA PHE A 93 -21.02 29.63 -3.57
C PHE A 93 -20.79 28.71 -2.38
N THR A 94 -21.17 27.46 -2.51
CA THR A 94 -20.96 26.43 -1.49
C THR A 94 -20.00 25.36 -2.02
N PHE A 95 -18.99 25.00 -1.25
CA PHE A 95 -18.10 23.91 -1.62
C PHE A 95 -18.84 22.57 -1.52
N THR A 96 -18.77 21.80 -2.59
CA THR A 96 -19.24 20.41 -2.64
C THR A 96 -18.03 19.50 -2.68
N GLU A 97 -17.88 18.69 -1.63
CA GLU A 97 -16.78 17.73 -1.51
C GLU A 97 -16.79 16.72 -2.66
N GLY A 98 -15.62 16.44 -3.21
CA GLY A 98 -15.43 15.38 -4.18
C GLY A 98 -15.25 14.01 -3.51
N PRO A 99 -15.20 12.95 -4.32
CA PRO A 99 -15.08 11.58 -3.83
C PRO A 99 -13.78 11.28 -3.07
N ILE A 100 -12.79 12.17 -3.11
CA ILE A 100 -11.54 12.03 -2.36
C ILE A 100 -11.74 12.22 -0.84
N PHE A 101 -12.83 12.87 -0.40
CA PHE A 101 -13.15 13.07 1.01
C PHE A 101 -13.74 11.80 1.65
N ALA A 102 -13.02 10.69 1.49
CA ALA A 102 -13.28 9.41 2.16
C ALA A 102 -11.98 8.90 2.76
N ASN A 103 -12.08 8.10 3.83
CA ASN A 103 -10.91 7.51 4.48
C ASN A 103 -10.18 6.50 3.57
N PHE A 104 -10.93 5.74 2.79
CA PHE A 104 -10.39 4.69 1.92
C PHE A 104 -10.86 4.94 0.47
N VAL A 105 -9.93 5.31 -0.39
CA VAL A 105 -10.21 5.68 -1.77
C VAL A 105 -9.62 4.65 -2.72
N LEU A 106 -10.45 4.09 -3.60
CA LEU A 106 -10.01 3.30 -4.75
C LEU A 106 -9.93 4.20 -5.99
N ALA A 107 -8.72 4.50 -6.44
CA ALA A 107 -8.44 5.17 -7.70
C ALA A 107 -8.28 4.12 -8.83
N ASP A 108 -9.38 3.79 -9.49
CA ASP A 108 -9.40 2.69 -10.45
C ASP A 108 -8.94 3.16 -11.84
N GLU A 109 -7.96 2.45 -12.43
CA GLU A 109 -7.32 2.75 -13.72
C GLU A 109 -6.70 4.15 -13.78
N ILE A 110 -5.89 4.51 -12.77
CA ILE A 110 -5.30 5.86 -12.62
C ILE A 110 -4.57 6.35 -13.88
N ASN A 111 -3.98 5.43 -14.65
CA ASN A 111 -3.25 5.72 -15.88
C ASN A 111 -4.15 6.08 -17.08
N ARG A 112 -5.49 6.05 -16.97
CA ARG A 112 -6.41 6.45 -18.05
C ARG A 112 -6.75 7.94 -18.06
N ALA A 113 -6.63 8.62 -16.92
CA ALA A 113 -6.90 10.06 -16.88
C ALA A 113 -5.65 10.89 -17.26
N PRO A 114 -5.85 12.13 -17.73
CA PRO A 114 -4.75 13.04 -18.06
C PRO A 114 -3.82 13.30 -16.87
N PRO A 115 -2.54 13.64 -17.11
CA PRO A 115 -1.54 13.86 -16.05
C PRO A 115 -1.95 14.91 -15.02
N LYS A 116 -2.73 15.94 -15.42
CA LYS A 116 -3.22 16.97 -14.51
C LYS A 116 -4.21 16.42 -13.49
N THR A 117 -5.05 15.48 -13.90
CA THR A 117 -6.03 14.82 -13.03
C THR A 117 -5.33 13.81 -12.09
N GLN A 118 -4.35 13.06 -12.62
CA GLN A 118 -3.50 12.21 -11.78
C GLN A 118 -2.77 13.02 -10.70
N ALA A 119 -2.21 14.18 -11.07
CA ALA A 119 -1.47 15.05 -10.15
C ALA A 119 -2.34 15.51 -8.97
N ALA A 120 -3.62 15.80 -9.19
CA ALA A 120 -4.53 16.21 -8.11
C ALA A 120 -4.69 15.12 -7.03
N LEU A 121 -4.87 13.85 -7.43
CA LEU A 121 -4.91 12.74 -6.48
C LEU A 121 -3.57 12.57 -5.78
N LEU A 122 -2.47 12.58 -6.53
CA LEU A 122 -1.14 12.34 -6.00
C LEU A 122 -0.67 13.45 -5.04
N GLU A 123 -1.09 14.71 -5.28
CA GLU A 123 -0.86 15.82 -4.35
C GLU A 123 -1.62 15.61 -3.05
N ALA A 124 -2.91 15.27 -3.15
CA ALA A 124 -3.75 14.96 -1.99
C ALA A 124 -3.19 13.79 -1.15
N MET A 125 -2.63 12.76 -1.79
CA MET A 125 -1.94 11.65 -1.10
C MET A 125 -0.71 12.12 -0.31
N ALA A 126 0.07 13.05 -0.87
CA ALA A 126 1.30 13.51 -0.23
C ALA A 126 1.05 14.51 0.90
N GLU A 127 0.08 15.41 0.70
CA GLU A 127 -0.18 16.54 1.60
C GLU A 127 -1.34 16.28 2.58
N ARG A 128 -2.10 15.19 2.40
CA ARG A 128 -3.33 14.84 3.17
C ARG A 128 -4.35 15.98 3.21
N GLN A 129 -4.34 16.81 2.18
CA GLN A 129 -5.25 17.94 2.00
C GLN A 129 -5.45 18.22 0.51
N VAL A 130 -6.48 18.99 0.20
CA VAL A 130 -6.74 19.52 -1.15
C VAL A 130 -6.88 21.04 -1.09
N THR A 131 -6.41 21.73 -2.12
CA THR A 131 -6.61 23.19 -2.27
C THR A 131 -7.49 23.46 -3.47
N VAL A 132 -8.65 24.05 -3.22
CA VAL A 132 -9.64 24.43 -4.26
C VAL A 132 -9.95 25.91 -4.12
N ASP A 133 -9.76 26.67 -5.20
CA ASP A 133 -9.99 28.13 -5.27
C ASP A 133 -9.29 28.93 -4.15
N GLY A 134 -8.08 28.45 -3.75
CA GLY A 134 -7.25 29.11 -2.71
C GLY A 134 -7.60 28.70 -1.27
N GLU A 135 -8.62 27.89 -1.05
CA GLU A 135 -8.94 27.33 0.25
C GLU A 135 -8.39 25.90 0.39
N THR A 136 -7.64 25.67 1.46
CA THR A 136 -7.08 24.34 1.80
C THR A 136 -8.02 23.61 2.76
N ARG A 137 -8.33 22.36 2.44
CA ARG A 137 -9.23 21.49 3.17
C ARG A 137 -8.53 20.19 3.52
N PRO A 138 -8.45 19.81 4.81
CA PRO A 138 -7.87 18.54 5.21
C PRO A 138 -8.73 17.37 4.74
N LEU A 139 -8.08 16.26 4.42
CA LEU A 139 -8.75 14.99 4.16
C LEU A 139 -9.04 14.24 5.46
N PRO A 140 -10.01 13.30 5.44
CA PRO A 140 -10.30 12.47 6.61
C PRO A 140 -9.08 11.65 7.06
N GLU A 141 -8.92 11.43 8.36
CA GLU A 141 -7.90 10.55 8.92
C GLU A 141 -8.54 9.32 9.58
N PRO A 142 -7.98 8.12 9.32
CA PRO A 142 -6.88 7.81 8.41
C PRO A 142 -7.26 8.00 6.94
N PHE A 143 -6.26 8.25 6.07
CA PHE A 143 -6.46 8.41 4.63
C PHE A 143 -5.59 7.41 3.85
N VAL A 144 -6.22 6.48 3.15
CA VAL A 144 -5.56 5.42 2.39
C VAL A 144 -6.07 5.42 0.95
N VAL A 145 -5.15 5.39 0.00
CA VAL A 145 -5.47 5.24 -1.43
C VAL A 145 -4.94 3.90 -1.92
N ILE A 146 -5.82 3.13 -2.57
CA ILE A 146 -5.43 2.04 -3.46
C ILE A 146 -5.63 2.54 -4.88
N ALA A 147 -4.54 2.68 -5.64
CA ALA A 147 -4.62 2.98 -7.06
C ALA A 147 -4.41 1.69 -7.87
N THR A 148 -5.13 1.56 -8.99
CA THR A 148 -4.95 0.43 -9.90
C THR A 148 -4.44 0.89 -11.25
N GLN A 149 -3.60 0.06 -11.86
CA GLN A 149 -3.13 0.20 -13.25
C GLN A 149 -3.32 -1.13 -13.98
N ASN A 150 -3.63 -1.05 -15.26
CA ASN A 150 -3.64 -2.21 -16.14
C ASN A 150 -2.34 -2.20 -16.99
N PRO A 151 -1.44 -3.17 -16.79
CA PRO A 151 -0.16 -3.19 -17.52
C PRO A 151 -0.32 -3.56 -19.00
N VAL A 152 -1.43 -4.18 -19.39
CA VAL A 152 -1.65 -4.69 -20.75
C VAL A 152 -2.21 -3.61 -21.68
N GLU A 153 -2.88 -2.60 -21.14
CA GLU A 153 -3.40 -1.48 -21.92
C GLU A 153 -2.29 -0.50 -22.28
N SER A 154 -2.00 -0.37 -23.58
CA SER A 154 -0.99 0.55 -24.12
C SER A 154 -1.60 1.74 -24.87
N GLU A 155 -2.86 1.63 -25.35
CA GLU A 155 -3.53 2.70 -26.08
C GLU A 155 -4.38 3.56 -25.14
N GLY A 156 -4.27 4.90 -25.30
CA GLY A 156 -5.08 5.85 -24.53
C GLY A 156 -4.71 5.94 -23.04
N VAL A 157 -3.51 5.52 -22.65
CA VAL A 157 -3.02 5.59 -21.28
C VAL A 157 -1.91 6.61 -21.11
N PHE A 158 -1.86 7.20 -19.92
CA PHE A 158 -0.83 8.14 -19.47
C PHE A 158 -0.05 7.47 -18.32
N PRO A 159 1.10 6.83 -18.59
CA PRO A 159 1.85 6.12 -17.56
C PRO A 159 2.32 7.09 -16.46
N LEU A 160 2.27 6.64 -15.21
CA LEU A 160 2.80 7.40 -14.09
C LEU A 160 4.33 7.49 -14.19
N PRO A 161 4.92 8.70 -14.16
CA PRO A 161 6.36 8.87 -14.02
C PRO A 161 6.89 8.24 -12.73
N ALA A 162 8.18 7.85 -12.70
CA ALA A 162 8.81 7.25 -11.53
C ALA A 162 8.66 8.09 -10.25
N ALA A 163 8.83 9.42 -10.34
CA ALA A 163 8.65 10.34 -9.21
C ALA A 163 7.21 10.37 -8.65
N GLN A 164 6.22 10.01 -9.46
CA GLN A 164 4.83 9.90 -9.02
C GLN A 164 4.54 8.53 -8.39
N LYS A 165 5.13 7.46 -8.93
CA LYS A 165 5.06 6.12 -8.35
C LYS A 165 5.70 6.08 -6.96
N ASP A 166 6.74 6.87 -6.69
CA ASP A 166 7.41 6.96 -5.37
C ASP A 166 6.50 7.43 -4.23
N ARG A 167 5.33 8.01 -4.54
CA ARG A 167 4.31 8.38 -3.53
C ARG A 167 3.57 7.18 -2.95
N PHE A 168 3.53 6.05 -3.66
CA PHE A 168 2.99 4.81 -3.15
C PHE A 168 4.02 4.12 -2.27
N LEU A 169 3.60 3.62 -1.11
CA LEU A 169 4.48 2.86 -0.22
C LEU A 169 4.86 1.53 -0.87
N VAL A 170 3.86 0.82 -1.36
CA VAL A 170 4.03 -0.50 -1.97
C VAL A 170 3.41 -0.54 -3.36
N LYS A 171 4.04 -1.33 -4.24
CA LYS A 171 3.46 -1.81 -5.49
C LYS A 171 3.31 -3.33 -5.41
N THR A 172 2.13 -3.83 -5.75
CA THR A 172 1.80 -5.25 -5.68
C THR A 172 0.86 -5.66 -6.80
N GLU A 173 0.61 -6.95 -6.92
CA GLU A 173 -0.35 -7.56 -7.85
C GLU A 173 -1.18 -8.61 -7.11
N ILE A 174 -2.42 -8.84 -7.53
CA ILE A 174 -3.25 -9.93 -7.00
C ILE A 174 -2.93 -11.21 -7.74
N GLY A 175 -2.71 -11.10 -9.05
CA GLY A 175 -2.48 -12.22 -9.94
C GLY A 175 -3.74 -13.04 -10.21
N TYR A 176 -3.58 -14.10 -11.01
CA TYR A 176 -4.62 -15.08 -11.20
C TYR A 176 -4.61 -16.07 -10.03
N PRO A 177 -5.80 -16.39 -9.47
CA PRO A 177 -5.86 -17.37 -8.40
C PRO A 177 -5.46 -18.75 -8.92
N GLU A 178 -4.81 -19.54 -8.08
CA GLU A 178 -4.52 -20.93 -8.36
C GLU A 178 -5.82 -21.74 -8.62
N PRO A 179 -5.80 -22.82 -9.40
CA PRO A 179 -7.01 -23.59 -9.74
C PRO A 179 -7.84 -24.05 -8.54
N ALA A 180 -7.20 -24.28 -7.40
CA ALA A 180 -7.89 -24.62 -6.15
C ALA A 180 -8.68 -23.42 -5.60
N ALA A 181 -8.11 -22.23 -5.66
CA ALA A 181 -8.73 -20.98 -5.24
C ALA A 181 -9.87 -20.56 -6.19
N GLU A 182 -9.70 -20.72 -7.52
CA GLU A 182 -10.80 -20.53 -8.49
C GLU A 182 -11.99 -21.47 -8.20
N ARG A 183 -11.71 -22.72 -7.87
CA ARG A 183 -12.75 -23.69 -7.50
C ARG A 183 -13.46 -23.28 -6.20
N ALA A 184 -12.73 -22.72 -5.24
CA ALA A 184 -13.31 -22.17 -4.01
C ALA A 184 -14.22 -20.96 -4.31
N LEU A 185 -13.81 -20.06 -5.23
CA LEU A 185 -14.65 -18.95 -5.74
C LEU A 185 -15.99 -19.44 -6.30
N LEU A 186 -15.93 -20.46 -7.16
CA LEU A 186 -17.14 -21.04 -7.75
C LEU A 186 -18.05 -21.66 -6.68
N ARG A 187 -17.49 -22.39 -5.71
CA ARG A 187 -18.24 -22.95 -4.58
C ARG A 187 -18.86 -21.85 -3.71
N ALA A 188 -18.11 -20.80 -3.39
CA ALA A 188 -18.61 -19.64 -2.66
C ALA A 188 -19.76 -18.96 -3.42
N ARG A 189 -19.65 -18.85 -4.76
CA ARG A 189 -20.68 -18.29 -5.62
C ARG A 189 -21.98 -19.09 -5.60
N THR A 190 -21.91 -20.43 -5.57
CA THR A 190 -23.10 -21.29 -5.53
C THR A 190 -23.82 -21.28 -4.18
N ARG A 191 -23.13 -20.94 -3.09
CA ARG A 191 -23.68 -20.88 -1.72
C ARG A 191 -24.12 -19.49 -1.31
N ARG A 192 -23.96 -18.48 -2.17
CA ARG A 192 -24.14 -17.07 -1.85
C ARG A 192 -25.61 -16.72 -1.60
N GLU A 193 -25.89 -16.15 -0.43
CA GLU A 193 -27.18 -15.53 -0.11
C GLU A 193 -27.22 -14.06 -0.50
N ALA A 194 -26.08 -13.35 -0.46
CA ALA A 194 -25.94 -11.94 -0.83
C ALA A 194 -25.26 -11.74 -2.19
N ARG A 195 -25.61 -10.69 -2.94
CA ARG A 195 -25.03 -10.37 -4.25
C ARG A 195 -23.53 -10.05 -4.19
N THR A 196 -23.08 -9.39 -3.14
CA THR A 196 -21.68 -9.00 -2.92
C THR A 196 -21.23 -9.47 -1.55
N PRO A 197 -20.13 -10.23 -1.41
CA PRO A 197 -19.56 -10.51 -0.10
C PRO A 197 -19.16 -9.19 0.54
N ALA A 198 -19.34 -9.08 1.83
CA ALA A 198 -18.87 -7.96 2.64
C ALA A 198 -18.01 -8.53 3.76
N ALA A 199 -16.84 -7.96 3.98
CA ALA A 199 -16.05 -8.23 5.17
C ALA A 199 -16.79 -7.66 6.40
N GLU A 200 -16.72 -8.37 7.51
CA GLU A 200 -17.25 -7.91 8.78
C GLU A 200 -16.39 -6.75 9.30
N THR A 201 -17.02 -5.75 9.90
CA THR A 201 -16.31 -4.62 10.51
C THR A 201 -15.64 -5.07 11.80
N VAL A 202 -14.34 -4.87 11.88
CA VAL A 202 -13.48 -5.24 13.02
C VAL A 202 -13.07 -4.01 13.82
N LEU A 203 -12.76 -2.91 13.14
CA LEU A 203 -12.29 -1.66 13.72
C LEU A 203 -13.21 -0.49 13.37
N ASP A 204 -12.91 0.66 13.93
CA ASP A 204 -13.38 1.98 13.53
C ASP A 204 -12.17 2.87 13.18
N ALA A 205 -12.40 4.10 12.73
CA ALA A 205 -11.34 5.03 12.36
C ALA A 205 -10.36 5.31 13.52
N ASP A 206 -10.86 5.37 14.76
CA ASP A 206 -10.03 5.55 15.95
C ASP A 206 -9.18 4.31 16.23
N GLY A 207 -9.74 3.12 16.03
CA GLY A 207 -9.02 1.84 16.11
C GLY A 207 -7.87 1.78 15.11
N VAL A 208 -8.14 2.16 13.86
CA VAL A 208 -7.10 2.19 12.82
C VAL A 208 -6.00 3.19 13.17
N ARG A 209 -6.32 4.42 13.65
CA ARG A 209 -5.30 5.38 14.09
C ARG A 209 -4.44 4.85 15.23
N ARG A 210 -5.06 4.18 16.21
CA ARG A 210 -4.30 3.52 17.30
C ARG A 210 -3.40 2.41 16.79
N LEU A 211 -3.85 1.66 15.79
CA LEU A 211 -3.08 0.60 15.16
C LEU A 211 -1.89 1.17 14.36
N GLN A 212 -2.11 2.25 13.61
CA GLN A 212 -1.07 2.97 12.84
C GLN A 212 0.04 3.58 13.73
N ALA A 213 -0.25 3.88 14.98
CA ALA A 213 0.76 4.39 15.91
C ALA A 213 1.69 3.30 16.47
N VAL A 214 1.34 2.01 16.34
CA VAL A 214 2.11 0.91 16.94
C VAL A 214 3.48 0.68 16.28
N PRO A 215 3.64 0.74 14.93
CA PRO A 215 4.93 0.56 14.27
C PRO A 215 6.04 1.48 14.79
N GLU A 216 5.70 2.70 15.24
CA GLU A 216 6.70 3.63 15.81
C GLU A 216 7.28 3.13 17.14
N SER A 217 6.59 2.25 17.85
CA SER A 217 7.09 1.64 19.08
C SER A 217 7.97 0.39 18.86
N VAL A 218 8.07 -0.09 17.61
CA VAL A 218 8.89 -1.26 17.25
C VAL A 218 10.37 -0.86 17.25
N THR A 219 11.17 -1.60 18.03
CA THR A 219 12.61 -1.38 18.11
C THR A 219 13.31 -1.82 16.81
N VAL A 220 14.28 -1.02 16.39
CA VAL A 220 15.13 -1.32 15.24
C VAL A 220 16.59 -1.25 15.71
N ASP A 221 17.29 -2.35 15.60
CA ASP A 221 18.72 -2.45 15.93
C ASP A 221 19.56 -1.73 14.86
N ASP A 222 20.70 -1.18 15.24
CA ASP A 222 21.63 -0.52 14.30
C ASP A 222 22.06 -1.47 13.18
N ASP A 223 22.26 -2.76 13.44
CA ASP A 223 22.60 -3.76 12.44
C ASP A 223 21.48 -3.91 11.37
N ILE A 224 20.21 -3.70 11.75
CA ILE A 224 19.09 -3.68 10.80
C ILE A 224 19.05 -2.37 10.00
N LEU A 225 19.40 -1.25 10.62
CA LEU A 225 19.51 0.04 9.91
C LEU A 225 20.62 -0.04 8.86
N ASP A 226 21.78 -0.58 9.21
CA ASP A 226 22.88 -0.81 8.27
C ASP A 226 22.47 -1.75 7.15
N TYR A 227 21.78 -2.85 7.46
CA TYR A 227 21.26 -3.78 6.46
C TYR A 227 20.30 -3.12 5.46
N ILE A 228 19.38 -2.29 5.94
CA ILE A 228 18.48 -1.51 5.07
C ILE A 228 19.27 -0.58 4.14
N VAL A 229 20.29 0.09 4.68
CA VAL A 229 21.17 0.99 3.89
C VAL A 229 21.93 0.19 2.85
N ASP A 230 22.51 -0.95 3.21
CA ASP A 230 23.29 -1.82 2.31
C ASP A 230 22.41 -2.36 1.16
N VAL A 231 21.18 -2.82 1.46
CA VAL A 231 20.21 -3.25 0.43
C VAL A 231 19.92 -2.11 -0.54
N VAL A 232 19.66 -0.91 -0.04
CA VAL A 232 19.38 0.24 -0.90
C VAL A 232 20.61 0.67 -1.71
N GLU A 233 21.80 0.69 -1.11
CA GLU A 233 23.05 1.03 -1.79
C GLU A 233 23.36 0.02 -2.89
N GLN A 234 23.15 -1.28 -2.65
CA GLN A 234 23.29 -2.31 -3.66
C GLN A 234 22.38 -2.07 -4.87
N THR A 235 21.16 -1.52 -4.67
CA THR A 235 20.30 -1.13 -5.81
C THR A 235 20.88 0.00 -6.64
N ARG A 236 21.74 0.86 -6.07
CA ARG A 236 22.35 2.02 -6.77
C ARG A 236 23.63 1.62 -7.52
N THR A 237 24.26 0.52 -7.11
CA THR A 237 25.53 0.05 -7.65
C THR A 237 25.37 -1.12 -8.63
N ASP A 238 24.19 -1.74 -8.72
CA ASP A 238 23.90 -2.83 -9.65
C ASP A 238 23.96 -2.34 -11.09
N ALA A 239 24.74 -3.01 -11.93
CA ALA A 239 24.97 -2.64 -13.32
C ALA A 239 23.70 -2.66 -14.20
N ARG A 240 22.65 -3.36 -13.77
CA ARG A 240 21.34 -3.45 -14.46
C ARG A 240 20.40 -2.31 -14.11
N VAL A 241 20.76 -1.48 -13.13
CA VAL A 241 19.94 -0.36 -12.60
C VAL A 241 20.57 0.96 -13.04
N GLU A 242 19.80 1.77 -13.75
CA GLU A 242 20.18 3.14 -14.13
C GLU A 242 19.91 4.12 -12.97
N VAL A 243 18.77 3.95 -12.27
CA VAL A 243 18.41 4.74 -11.08
C VAL A 243 17.97 3.80 -9.98
N GLY A 244 18.74 3.72 -8.91
CA GLY A 244 18.42 2.96 -7.71
C GLY A 244 17.45 3.69 -6.78
N ALA A 245 17.12 3.06 -5.65
CA ALA A 245 16.17 3.61 -4.70
C ALA A 245 16.69 4.92 -4.05
N SER A 246 15.79 5.90 -3.91
CA SER A 246 16.07 7.20 -3.28
C SER A 246 16.17 7.07 -1.75
N PRO A 247 16.70 8.09 -1.03
CA PRO A 247 16.65 8.13 0.43
C PRO A 247 15.22 8.02 1.01
N ARG A 248 14.22 8.48 0.26
CA ARG A 248 12.80 8.27 0.61
C ARG A 248 12.45 6.78 0.57
N GLY A 249 12.96 6.05 -0.45
CA GLY A 249 12.79 4.59 -0.53
C GLY A 249 13.39 3.87 0.68
N THR A 250 14.55 4.33 1.20
CA THR A 250 15.16 3.81 2.44
C THR A 250 14.23 3.97 3.64
N GLN A 251 13.65 5.17 3.82
CA GLN A 251 12.70 5.44 4.90
C GLN A 251 11.44 4.58 4.76
N ARG A 252 10.89 4.47 3.55
CA ARG A 252 9.71 3.65 3.28
C ARG A 252 9.94 2.16 3.53
N LEU A 253 11.17 1.67 3.28
CA LEU A 253 11.55 0.29 3.59
C LEU A 253 11.55 0.04 5.10
N LEU A 254 12.09 0.98 5.89
CA LEU A 254 12.06 0.92 7.36
C LEU A 254 10.62 0.94 7.91
N GLU A 255 9.80 1.89 7.44
CA GLU A 255 8.40 2.03 7.87
C GLU A 255 7.60 0.75 7.58
N ALA A 256 7.76 0.17 6.39
CA ALA A 256 7.12 -1.08 6.01
C ALA A 256 7.63 -2.28 6.84
N ALA A 257 8.94 -2.35 7.14
CA ALA A 257 9.52 -3.42 7.96
C ALA A 257 9.00 -3.37 9.40
N ARG A 258 8.86 -2.17 10.00
CA ARG A 258 8.23 -1.99 11.31
C ARG A 258 6.76 -2.43 11.31
N ALA A 259 5.99 -2.03 10.30
CA ALA A 259 4.60 -2.44 10.15
C ALA A 259 4.48 -3.97 9.99
N ARG A 260 5.38 -4.59 9.23
CA ARG A 260 5.46 -6.05 9.10
C ARG A 260 5.74 -6.73 10.45
N ALA A 261 6.68 -6.22 11.23
CA ALA A 261 6.98 -6.75 12.56
C ALA A 261 5.74 -6.72 13.49
N VAL A 262 4.91 -5.68 13.41
CA VAL A 262 3.62 -5.59 14.16
C VAL A 262 2.66 -6.69 13.73
N ILE A 263 2.47 -6.92 12.42
CA ILE A 263 1.61 -7.99 11.90
C ILE A 263 2.08 -9.35 12.43
N GLU A 264 3.38 -9.56 12.53
CA GLU A 264 4.01 -10.78 13.07
C GLU A 264 4.08 -10.84 14.60
N GLY A 265 3.48 -9.88 15.31
CA GLY A 265 3.44 -9.84 16.79
C GLY A 265 4.76 -9.55 17.45
N ARG A 266 5.75 -8.98 16.75
CA ARG A 266 7.09 -8.72 17.29
C ARG A 266 7.30 -7.23 17.57
N SER A 267 7.90 -6.93 18.73
CA SER A 267 8.27 -5.58 19.15
C SER A 267 9.63 -5.12 18.61
N PHE A 268 10.23 -5.87 17.70
CA PHE A 268 11.51 -5.55 17.06
C PHE A 268 11.52 -6.05 15.61
N VAL A 269 12.26 -5.36 14.76
CA VAL A 269 12.43 -5.71 13.34
C VAL A 269 13.48 -6.80 13.19
N ARG A 270 13.20 -7.77 12.34
CA ARG A 270 14.13 -8.83 11.92
C ARG A 270 14.54 -8.63 10.47
N PRO A 271 15.70 -9.18 10.03
CA PRO A 271 16.10 -9.13 8.62
C PRO A 271 15.02 -9.63 7.65
N VAL A 272 14.26 -10.68 8.04
CA VAL A 272 13.17 -11.24 7.24
C VAL A 272 12.05 -10.24 7.00
N ASP A 273 11.80 -9.30 7.90
CA ASP A 273 10.79 -8.26 7.70
C ASP A 273 11.19 -7.32 6.56
N VAL A 274 12.49 -6.96 6.54
CA VAL A 274 13.08 -6.14 5.47
C VAL A 274 13.01 -6.85 4.14
N THR A 275 13.45 -8.13 4.07
CA THR A 275 13.45 -8.89 2.80
C THR A 275 12.04 -9.12 2.27
N THR A 276 11.06 -9.41 3.14
CA THR A 276 9.65 -9.62 2.76
C THR A 276 9.05 -8.39 2.09
N VAL A 277 9.32 -7.19 2.64
CA VAL A 277 8.73 -5.95 2.12
C VAL A 277 9.60 -5.27 1.04
N ALA A 278 10.84 -5.72 0.82
CA ALA A 278 11.77 -5.08 -0.12
C ALA A 278 11.22 -5.04 -1.56
N ARG A 279 10.68 -6.15 -2.08
CA ARG A 279 10.12 -6.18 -3.44
C ARG A 279 8.93 -5.23 -3.61
N PRO A 280 7.86 -5.28 -2.80
CA PRO A 280 6.74 -4.37 -2.94
C PRO A 280 7.12 -2.89 -2.70
N VAL A 281 8.10 -2.61 -1.82
CA VAL A 281 8.53 -1.24 -1.51
C VAL A 281 9.49 -0.70 -2.57
N LEU A 282 10.50 -1.45 -3.00
CA LEU A 282 11.57 -0.95 -3.87
C LEU A 282 11.31 -1.17 -5.36
N GLY A 283 10.54 -2.19 -5.74
CA GLY A 283 10.40 -2.63 -7.13
C GLY A 283 9.92 -1.55 -8.11
N HIS A 284 9.06 -0.64 -7.67
CA HIS A 284 8.54 0.44 -8.50
C HIS A 284 9.38 1.73 -8.46
N ARG A 285 10.45 1.72 -7.64
CA ARG A 285 11.41 2.83 -7.46
C ARG A 285 12.68 2.67 -8.28
N LEU A 286 12.92 1.47 -8.83
CA LEU A 286 14.10 1.19 -9.65
C LEU A 286 13.80 1.46 -11.13
N ILE A 287 14.75 2.11 -11.80
CA ILE A 287 14.76 2.24 -13.26
C ILE A 287 15.88 1.37 -13.79
N ARG A 288 15.53 0.38 -14.60
CA ARG A 288 16.50 -0.53 -15.23
C ARG A 288 17.20 0.16 -16.40
N THR A 289 18.43 -0.26 -16.65
CA THR A 289 19.17 0.15 -17.87
C THR A 289 18.46 -0.35 -19.12
N THR A 290 18.75 0.28 -20.25
CA THR A 290 18.23 -0.15 -21.57
C THR A 290 18.63 -1.59 -21.86
N ASP A 291 19.90 -1.95 -21.59
CA ASP A 291 20.42 -3.29 -21.83
C ASP A 291 19.66 -4.35 -21.00
N ALA A 292 19.48 -4.12 -19.70
CA ALA A 292 18.71 -5.02 -18.85
C ALA A 292 17.24 -5.16 -19.30
N THR A 293 16.67 -4.09 -19.85
CA THR A 293 15.31 -4.10 -20.39
C THR A 293 15.21 -4.91 -21.68
N VAL A 294 16.18 -4.79 -22.57
CA VAL A 294 16.28 -5.57 -23.84
C VAL A 294 16.52 -7.05 -23.55
N ASP A 295 17.35 -7.37 -22.56
CA ASP A 295 17.64 -8.75 -22.13
C ASP A 295 16.44 -9.39 -21.39
N GLY A 296 15.38 -8.65 -21.11
CA GLY A 296 14.17 -9.14 -20.44
C GLY A 296 14.31 -9.32 -18.92
N THR A 297 15.42 -8.85 -18.31
CA THR A 297 15.64 -8.95 -16.86
C THR A 297 14.57 -8.18 -16.10
N GLY A 298 13.81 -8.86 -15.25
CA GLY A 298 12.75 -8.26 -14.44
C GLY A 298 13.29 -7.46 -13.25
N THR A 299 12.56 -6.42 -12.80
CA THR A 299 12.93 -5.69 -11.58
C THR A 299 12.90 -6.59 -10.33
N ALA A 300 12.00 -7.58 -10.30
CA ALA A 300 11.94 -8.57 -9.22
C ALA A 300 13.24 -9.41 -9.15
N GLU A 301 13.71 -9.88 -10.30
CA GLU A 301 14.96 -10.64 -10.41
C GLU A 301 16.17 -9.81 -9.93
N VAL A 302 16.24 -8.53 -10.35
CA VAL A 302 17.28 -7.63 -9.86
C VAL A 302 17.26 -7.49 -8.34
N LEU A 303 16.07 -7.34 -7.76
CA LEU A 303 15.93 -7.20 -6.30
C LEU A 303 16.27 -8.50 -5.56
N ASP A 304 15.98 -9.66 -6.13
CA ASP A 304 16.37 -10.94 -5.53
C ASP A 304 17.88 -11.06 -5.45
N ASP A 305 18.57 -10.78 -6.55
CA ASP A 305 20.02 -10.80 -6.59
C ASP A 305 20.64 -9.76 -5.65
N VAL A 306 20.02 -8.57 -5.53
CA VAL A 306 20.43 -7.53 -4.57
C VAL A 306 20.32 -8.06 -3.13
N LEU A 307 19.20 -8.68 -2.78
CA LEU A 307 18.98 -9.23 -1.44
C LEU A 307 19.93 -10.39 -1.14
N ASP A 308 20.21 -11.24 -2.13
CA ASP A 308 21.15 -12.36 -1.99
C ASP A 308 22.60 -11.90 -1.88
N ALA A 309 22.95 -10.75 -2.46
CA ALA A 309 24.31 -10.20 -2.43
C ALA A 309 24.65 -9.50 -1.09
N VAL A 310 23.63 -9.02 -0.36
CA VAL A 310 23.84 -8.30 0.90
C VAL A 310 23.85 -9.28 2.08
N SER A 311 24.88 -9.19 2.93
CA SER A 311 25.02 -10.06 4.10
C SER A 311 23.90 -9.79 5.10
N VAL A 312 23.15 -10.85 5.44
CA VAL A 312 22.09 -10.77 6.45
C VAL A 312 22.70 -10.68 7.84
N PRO A 313 22.38 -9.63 8.65
CA PRO A 313 22.93 -9.48 9.98
C PRO A 313 22.45 -10.59 10.92
N THR A 314 23.33 -11.01 11.84
CA THR A 314 22.95 -11.92 12.91
C THR A 314 22.42 -11.07 14.07
N VAL A 315 21.12 -10.86 14.12
CA VAL A 315 20.46 -10.16 15.25
C VAL A 315 20.66 -11.00 16.50
N ARG A 316 21.40 -10.51 17.49
CA ARG A 316 21.49 -11.13 18.81
C ARG A 316 20.15 -10.90 19.50
N ALA A 317 19.42 -11.98 19.79
CA ALA A 317 18.37 -11.89 20.80
C ALA A 317 19.05 -11.42 22.09
N GLU A 318 18.70 -10.25 22.61
CA GLU A 318 19.02 -9.93 23.99
C GLU A 318 18.22 -10.93 24.87
N ASP A 319 18.88 -12.00 25.25
CA ASP A 319 18.40 -12.90 26.28
C ASP A 319 18.34 -12.12 27.60
N GLY A 320 17.14 -11.57 27.86
CA GLY A 320 16.79 -11.03 29.16
C GLY A 320 16.61 -12.16 30.21
N GLU A 321 17.63 -12.95 30.46
CA GLU A 321 17.65 -13.84 31.57
C GLU A 321 19.05 -13.82 32.21
N ALA A 322 19.16 -12.98 33.25
CA ALA A 322 20.33 -13.06 34.15
C ALA A 322 20.36 -14.44 34.83
N PRO A 323 21.51 -15.12 34.86
CA PRO A 323 21.59 -16.39 35.57
C PRO A 323 21.36 -16.19 37.09
N PRO A 324 20.68 -17.13 37.76
CA PRO A 324 20.50 -17.06 39.20
C PRO A 324 21.86 -17.09 39.89
N THR A 325 22.14 -16.06 40.67
CA THR A 325 23.25 -16.02 41.59
C THR A 325 23.04 -17.09 42.65
N GLU A 326 23.80 -18.19 42.56
CA GLU A 326 23.97 -19.11 43.69
C GLU A 326 24.72 -18.37 44.81
N GLY A 327 24.05 -18.29 45.97
CA GLY A 327 24.58 -17.90 47.25
C GLY A 327 24.48 -19.05 48.23
#